data_1b5934709308cbf4999f3d11a0eaddbc
#
_entry.id   1b5934709308cbf4999f3d11a0eaddbc
#
_cell.length_a   1.000
_cell.length_b   1.000
_cell.length_c   1.000
_cell.angle_alpha   90.00
_cell.angle_beta   90.00
_cell.angle_gamma   90.00
#
_symmetry.space_group_name_H-M   'P 1'
#
loop_
_entity.id
_entity.type
_entity.pdbx_description
1 polymer ?
#
loop_
_entity_poly.entity_id
_entity_poly.type
_entity_poly.pdbx_seq_one_letter_code
_entity_poly.pdbx_strand_id
1 'polypeptide(L)'
;MRRALLLAALFACALPAAAQDALLEGGAPLTRADTLRGSITPQRAWWDVTYYDIDVAVSPADSSIRGTVGVTYRVLAPAQELQLDLQEPLVLDRVEQNGEALTVRRDGNAYFVTLRAPQRAGALMTLTAHYHGLPRVARNAPWDGGFVWTQDADGNPWVATAVQGLGASAWWPTKDTQADEPDSQRVAITVPDPMVNVSNGRLRSTTPHRDGTTTYEWFVANPINNYDVAVNAGTYAHFSDTRAGEDGPLTLDFWPLTRNLAAAEVQFQQVRPVVECFERWFGPYPWYEDGLKLVETPHLGMEHQSAVAYGNGYQNGYRGRDLSGTGL
;
A
#
# COMPACT_ATOMS: atom_id res chain seq x y z
N MET A 1 26.12 -32.21 60.15
CA MET A 1 25.84 -32.26 58.72
C MET A 1 24.43 -31.73 58.44
N ARG A 2 24.25 -30.49 58.12
CA ARG A 2 22.94 -29.84 57.86
C ARG A 2 22.76 -29.68 56.34
N ARG A 3 21.75 -30.32 55.77
CA ARG A 3 21.34 -30.16 54.39
C ARG A 3 20.43 -28.93 54.33
N ALA A 4 20.86 -27.90 53.62
CA ALA A 4 20.03 -26.76 53.31
C ALA A 4 19.21 -27.08 52.03
N LEU A 5 17.89 -27.09 52.15
CA LEU A 5 16.97 -27.10 51.03
C LEU A 5 16.86 -25.69 50.49
N LEU A 6 17.25 -25.48 49.23
CA LEU A 6 16.93 -24.28 48.47
C LEU A 6 15.52 -24.46 47.87
N LEU A 7 14.54 -23.74 48.40
CA LEU A 7 13.25 -23.53 47.75
C LEU A 7 13.43 -22.41 46.72
N ALA A 8 13.39 -22.77 45.46
CA ALA A 8 13.26 -21.79 44.37
C ALA A 8 11.79 -21.36 44.30
N ALA A 9 11.49 -20.14 44.72
CA ALA A 9 10.18 -19.54 44.55
C ALA A 9 10.05 -19.09 43.07
N LEU A 10 9.28 -19.82 42.27
CA LEU A 10 8.79 -19.37 40.99
C LEU A 10 7.75 -18.28 41.23
N PHE A 11 8.15 -17.02 41.06
CA PHE A 11 7.23 -15.90 40.89
C PHE A 11 6.61 -16.01 39.50
N ALA A 12 5.50 -16.75 39.39
CA ALA A 12 4.58 -16.59 38.29
C ALA A 12 3.92 -15.22 38.46
N CYS A 13 4.31 -14.24 37.63
CA CYS A 13 3.54 -13.02 37.47
C CYS A 13 2.19 -13.36 36.84
N ALA A 14 1.24 -13.80 37.67
CA ALA A 14 -0.16 -13.83 37.28
C ALA A 14 -0.60 -12.38 37.17
N LEU A 15 -0.87 -11.94 35.95
CA LEU A 15 -1.62 -10.71 35.75
C LEU A 15 -2.93 -10.84 36.55
N PRO A 16 -3.34 -9.77 37.27
CA PRO A 16 -4.60 -9.82 38.02
C PRO A 16 -5.75 -10.16 37.04
N ALA A 17 -6.67 -11.00 37.44
CA ALA A 17 -7.80 -11.46 36.62
C ALA A 17 -8.55 -10.27 35.96
N ALA A 18 -8.64 -9.15 36.67
CA ALA A 18 -9.19 -7.89 36.14
C ALA A 18 -8.43 -7.33 34.91
N ALA A 19 -7.14 -7.66 34.76
CA ALA A 19 -6.39 -7.23 33.54
C ALA A 19 -6.61 -8.20 32.38
N GLN A 20 -6.90 -9.47 32.68
CA GLN A 20 -7.33 -10.44 31.66
C GLN A 20 -8.76 -10.20 31.22
N ASP A 21 -9.66 -9.87 32.16
CA ASP A 21 -11.03 -9.48 31.83
C ASP A 21 -11.09 -8.18 31.02
N ALA A 22 -10.24 -7.20 31.31
CA ALA A 22 -10.12 -5.97 30.53
C ALA A 22 -9.58 -6.20 29.09
N LEU A 23 -8.84 -7.28 28.85
CA LEU A 23 -8.41 -7.70 27.51
C LEU A 23 -9.50 -8.52 26.79
N LEU A 24 -10.43 -9.12 27.54
CA LEU A 24 -11.54 -9.92 27.02
C LEU A 24 -12.87 -9.15 27.03
N GLU A 25 -13.01 -8.17 27.92
CA GLU A 25 -14.17 -7.29 28.01
C GLU A 25 -13.88 -5.97 27.27
N GLY A 26 -14.30 -5.95 26.02
CA GLY A 26 -14.66 -4.70 25.45
C GLY A 26 -13.55 -3.96 24.73
N GLY A 27 -13.26 -4.39 23.54
CA GLY A 27 -13.00 -3.42 22.48
C GLY A 27 -14.16 -2.40 22.47
N ALA A 28 -13.87 -1.12 22.22
CA ALA A 28 -14.92 -0.12 22.08
C ALA A 28 -16.04 -0.68 21.17
N PRO A 29 -17.31 -0.45 21.47
CA PRO A 29 -18.39 -0.98 20.64
C PRO A 29 -18.19 -0.55 19.19
N LEU A 30 -18.37 -1.50 18.27
CA LEU A 30 -18.25 -1.24 16.84
C LEU A 30 -19.18 -0.09 16.44
N THR A 31 -18.60 0.91 15.83
CA THR A 31 -19.34 2.06 15.30
C THR A 31 -19.93 1.74 13.93
N ARG A 32 -20.80 2.64 13.43
CA ARG A 32 -21.25 2.54 12.05
C ARG A 32 -20.07 2.67 11.05
N ALA A 33 -19.09 3.51 11.35
CA ALA A 33 -17.91 3.66 10.51
C ALA A 33 -17.11 2.34 10.42
N ASP A 34 -16.95 1.62 11.53
CA ASP A 34 -16.31 0.31 11.55
C ASP A 34 -17.09 -0.72 10.73
N THR A 35 -18.42 -0.72 10.86
CA THR A 35 -19.30 -1.60 10.07
C THR A 35 -19.18 -1.30 8.57
N LEU A 36 -19.20 -0.04 8.18
CA LEU A 36 -19.11 0.37 6.78
C LEU A 36 -17.75 0.03 6.17
N ARG A 37 -16.67 0.13 6.95
CA ARG A 37 -15.31 -0.17 6.50
C ARG A 37 -15.00 -1.66 6.53
N GLY A 38 -15.25 -2.34 7.64
CA GLY A 38 -14.75 -3.67 7.93
C GLY A 38 -15.63 -4.82 7.42
N SER A 39 -16.87 -4.57 6.98
CA SER A 39 -17.80 -5.64 6.58
C SER A 39 -18.00 -5.71 5.07
N ILE A 40 -18.30 -6.92 4.58
CA ILE A 40 -18.82 -7.14 3.23
C ILE A 40 -20.31 -6.77 3.24
N THR A 41 -20.59 -5.47 3.07
CA THR A 41 -21.95 -4.96 2.99
C THR A 41 -22.71 -5.56 1.80
N PRO A 42 -24.06 -5.53 1.77
CA PRO A 42 -24.80 -5.92 0.57
C PRO A 42 -24.37 -5.17 -0.69
N GLN A 43 -23.89 -3.92 -0.56
CA GLN A 43 -23.41 -3.09 -1.66
C GLN A 43 -21.97 -3.43 -2.10
N ARG A 44 -21.24 -4.27 -1.36
CA ARG A 44 -19.93 -4.83 -1.73
C ARG A 44 -20.02 -6.28 -2.21
N ALA A 45 -20.99 -7.07 -1.73
CA ALA A 45 -21.04 -8.51 -1.90
C ALA A 45 -21.37 -8.98 -3.33
N TRP A 46 -21.99 -8.14 -4.17
CA TRP A 46 -22.54 -8.53 -5.46
C TRP A 46 -21.61 -8.30 -6.66
N TRP A 47 -20.44 -7.73 -6.43
CA TRP A 47 -19.45 -7.43 -7.46
C TRP A 47 -18.02 -7.77 -6.98
N ASP A 48 -17.18 -8.13 -7.91
CA ASP A 48 -15.81 -8.60 -7.75
C ASP A 48 -14.90 -7.70 -8.58
N VAL A 49 -13.89 -7.11 -7.97
CA VAL A 49 -12.98 -6.22 -8.67
C VAL A 49 -12.00 -7.06 -9.49
N THR A 50 -11.89 -6.77 -10.79
CA THR A 50 -10.94 -7.45 -11.66
C THR A 50 -9.77 -6.56 -12.07
N TYR A 51 -9.96 -5.21 -12.06
CA TYR A 51 -8.91 -4.30 -12.49
C TYR A 51 -9.12 -2.89 -11.92
N TYR A 52 -8.03 -2.27 -11.51
CA TYR A 52 -7.98 -0.85 -11.24
C TYR A 52 -7.09 -0.13 -12.25
N ASP A 53 -7.55 1.03 -12.73
CA ASP A 53 -6.80 1.99 -13.53
C ASP A 53 -6.66 3.29 -12.73
N ILE A 54 -5.54 3.43 -12.01
CA ILE A 54 -5.29 4.53 -11.08
C ILE A 54 -4.42 5.57 -11.79
N ASP A 55 -4.91 6.81 -11.89
CA ASP A 55 -4.17 7.95 -12.42
C ASP A 55 -4.21 9.10 -11.42
N VAL A 56 -3.06 9.49 -10.88
CA VAL A 56 -2.96 10.45 -9.78
C VAL A 56 -1.82 11.44 -10.00
N ALA A 57 -2.13 12.72 -9.91
CA ALA A 57 -1.14 13.77 -9.76
C ALA A 57 -0.88 14.07 -8.28
N VAL A 58 0.38 14.10 -7.89
CA VAL A 58 0.87 14.35 -6.53
C VAL A 58 1.57 15.69 -6.50
N SER A 59 1.13 16.61 -5.64
CA SER A 59 1.67 17.95 -5.48
C SER A 59 2.31 18.11 -4.09
N PRO A 60 3.63 17.98 -3.96
CA PRO A 60 4.32 18.20 -2.69
C PRO A 60 4.24 19.65 -2.21
N ALA A 61 4.06 20.61 -3.13
CA ALA A 61 4.05 22.05 -2.81
C ALA A 61 2.91 22.45 -1.87
N ASP A 62 1.76 21.78 -1.99
CA ASP A 62 0.57 22.02 -1.18
C ASP A 62 0.04 20.75 -0.49
N SER A 63 0.80 19.65 -0.56
CA SER A 63 0.47 18.35 0.02
C SER A 63 -0.87 17.80 -0.47
N SER A 64 -1.21 18.03 -1.73
CA SER A 64 -2.46 17.60 -2.34
C SER A 64 -2.28 16.49 -3.36
N ILE A 65 -3.39 15.79 -3.62
CA ILE A 65 -3.50 14.83 -4.71
C ILE A 65 -4.78 15.09 -5.51
N ARG A 66 -4.75 14.72 -6.78
CA ARG A 66 -5.92 14.73 -7.66
C ARG A 66 -5.81 13.56 -8.62
N GLY A 67 -6.90 12.85 -8.82
CA GLY A 67 -6.85 11.71 -9.71
C GLY A 67 -8.19 11.19 -10.18
N THR A 68 -8.08 10.14 -10.97
CA THR A 68 -9.17 9.31 -11.43
C THR A 68 -8.87 7.85 -11.16
N VAL A 69 -9.90 7.07 -10.85
CA VAL A 69 -9.78 5.62 -10.71
C VAL A 69 -10.85 4.95 -11.57
N GLY A 70 -10.39 4.23 -12.59
CA GLY A 70 -11.21 3.27 -13.31
C GLY A 70 -11.34 1.99 -12.50
N VAL A 71 -12.57 1.57 -12.18
CA VAL A 71 -12.85 0.35 -11.44
C VAL A 71 -13.58 -0.60 -12.38
N THR A 72 -12.88 -1.63 -12.84
CA THR A 72 -13.49 -2.71 -13.63
C THR A 72 -13.84 -3.87 -12.74
N TYR A 73 -15.07 -4.35 -12.83
CA TYR A 73 -15.60 -5.37 -11.95
C TYR A 73 -16.51 -6.36 -12.67
N ARG A 74 -16.53 -7.57 -12.16
CA ARG A 74 -17.45 -8.64 -12.55
C ARG A 74 -18.68 -8.61 -11.66
N VAL A 75 -19.84 -8.63 -12.25
CA VAL A 75 -21.11 -8.72 -11.54
C VAL A 75 -21.36 -10.16 -11.09
N LEU A 76 -21.42 -10.39 -9.78
CA LEU A 76 -21.68 -11.72 -9.19
C LEU A 76 -23.17 -12.01 -9.06
N ALA A 77 -23.97 -10.99 -8.71
CA ALA A 77 -25.41 -11.07 -8.58
C ALA A 77 -26.08 -9.78 -9.07
N PRO A 78 -27.33 -9.82 -9.58
CA PRO A 78 -28.02 -8.61 -10.03
C PRO A 78 -28.19 -7.60 -8.89
N ALA A 79 -27.67 -6.38 -9.08
CA ALA A 79 -27.83 -5.26 -8.15
C ALA A 79 -27.68 -3.92 -8.87
N GLN A 80 -27.96 -2.82 -8.17
CA GLN A 80 -27.95 -1.47 -8.73
C GLN A 80 -27.23 -0.45 -7.86
N GLU A 81 -26.87 -0.77 -6.63
CA GLU A 81 -26.11 0.12 -5.75
C GLU A 81 -24.81 -0.55 -5.34
N LEU A 82 -23.68 0.11 -5.55
CA LEU A 82 -22.37 -0.34 -5.08
C LEU A 82 -21.78 0.65 -4.07
N GLN A 83 -20.88 0.16 -3.23
CA GLN A 83 -20.14 0.96 -2.27
C GLN A 83 -18.69 1.11 -2.73
N LEU A 84 -18.24 2.37 -2.87
CA LEU A 84 -16.84 2.76 -2.89
C LEU A 84 -16.48 3.44 -1.57
N ASP A 85 -15.22 3.40 -1.22
CA ASP A 85 -14.69 4.01 -0.01
C ASP A 85 -13.63 5.04 -0.37
N LEU A 86 -13.70 6.21 0.29
CA LEU A 86 -12.69 7.27 0.22
C LEU A 86 -12.73 8.04 1.54
N GLN A 87 -11.60 8.07 2.23
CA GLN A 87 -11.52 8.68 3.56
C GLN A 87 -11.37 10.20 3.49
N GLU A 88 -12.00 10.86 4.45
CA GLU A 88 -11.74 12.28 4.69
C GLU A 88 -10.25 12.50 5.01
N PRO A 89 -9.70 13.64 4.60
CA PRO A 89 -10.38 14.83 4.02
C PRO A 89 -10.46 14.85 2.49
N LEU A 90 -10.23 13.72 1.82
CA LEU A 90 -10.40 13.62 0.36
C LEU A 90 -11.87 13.74 -0.04
N VAL A 91 -12.09 14.26 -1.24
CA VAL A 91 -13.41 14.52 -1.82
C VAL A 91 -13.60 13.70 -3.10
N LEU A 92 -14.65 12.90 -3.14
CA LEU A 92 -15.11 12.26 -4.36
C LEU A 92 -15.97 13.28 -5.14
N ASP A 93 -15.47 13.74 -6.28
CA ASP A 93 -16.11 14.78 -7.08
C ASP A 93 -17.33 14.23 -7.85
N ARG A 94 -17.13 13.11 -8.53
CA ARG A 94 -18.18 12.41 -9.29
C ARG A 94 -17.77 10.99 -9.61
N VAL A 95 -18.77 10.17 -9.89
CA VAL A 95 -18.60 8.83 -10.46
C VAL A 95 -19.36 8.74 -11.76
N GLU A 96 -18.76 8.14 -12.77
CA GLU A 96 -19.31 8.01 -14.11
C GLU A 96 -19.31 6.53 -14.55
N GLN A 97 -20.32 6.16 -15.35
CA GLN A 97 -20.34 4.90 -16.09
C GLN A 97 -20.79 5.17 -17.52
N ASN A 98 -20.03 4.68 -18.50
CA ASN A 98 -20.28 4.93 -19.94
C ASN A 98 -20.36 6.43 -20.30
N GLY A 99 -19.60 7.29 -19.61
CA GLY A 99 -19.60 8.75 -19.83
C GLY A 99 -20.79 9.48 -19.19
N GLU A 100 -21.65 8.78 -18.45
CA GLU A 100 -22.77 9.38 -17.73
C GLU A 100 -22.51 9.46 -16.24
N ALA A 101 -22.76 10.63 -15.63
CA ALA A 101 -22.62 10.81 -14.19
C ALA A 101 -23.69 10.00 -13.43
N LEU A 102 -23.27 9.37 -12.35
CA LEU A 102 -24.11 8.56 -11.48
C LEU A 102 -24.51 9.33 -10.23
N THR A 103 -25.62 8.93 -9.61
CA THR A 103 -26.03 9.45 -8.31
C THR A 103 -25.18 8.82 -7.22
N VAL A 104 -24.63 9.66 -6.35
CA VAL A 104 -23.78 9.22 -5.23
C VAL A 104 -24.34 9.77 -3.92
N ARG A 105 -24.50 8.88 -2.94
CA ARG A 105 -24.86 9.22 -1.55
C ARG A 105 -23.68 8.89 -0.64
N ARG A 106 -23.29 9.83 0.19
CA ARG A 106 -22.19 9.66 1.16
C ARG A 106 -22.73 9.29 2.55
N ASP A 107 -21.99 8.40 3.24
CA ASP A 107 -22.20 8.06 4.63
C ASP A 107 -20.81 7.85 5.27
N GLY A 108 -20.28 8.87 5.95
CA GLY A 108 -18.90 8.88 6.42
C GLY A 108 -17.89 8.78 5.27
N ASN A 109 -17.08 7.74 5.31
CA ASN A 109 -16.09 7.44 4.27
C ASN A 109 -16.61 6.49 3.18
N ALA A 110 -17.85 6.01 3.29
CA ALA A 110 -18.52 5.18 2.30
C ALA A 110 -19.34 6.03 1.32
N TYR A 111 -19.22 5.74 0.05
CA TYR A 111 -19.95 6.37 -1.05
C TYR A 111 -20.79 5.32 -1.76
N PHE A 112 -22.10 5.44 -1.67
CA PHE A 112 -23.06 4.54 -2.30
C PHE A 112 -23.41 5.09 -3.68
N VAL A 113 -22.99 4.37 -4.71
CA VAL A 113 -23.17 4.76 -6.11
C VAL A 113 -24.37 4.01 -6.68
N THR A 114 -25.40 4.73 -7.10
CA THR A 114 -26.59 4.16 -7.74
C THR A 114 -26.39 4.11 -9.25
N LEU A 115 -26.33 2.91 -9.80
CA LEU A 115 -26.20 2.66 -11.23
C LEU A 115 -27.53 2.98 -11.97
N ARG A 116 -27.44 3.25 -13.28
CA ARG A 116 -28.61 3.59 -14.11
C ARG A 116 -29.64 2.47 -14.19
N ALA A 117 -29.17 1.23 -14.13
CA ALA A 117 -30.02 0.04 -14.15
C ALA A 117 -29.35 -1.10 -13.37
N PRO A 118 -30.10 -2.08 -12.89
CA PRO A 118 -29.55 -3.30 -12.31
C PRO A 118 -28.60 -3.98 -13.30
N GLN A 119 -27.42 -4.36 -12.81
CA GLN A 119 -26.41 -5.06 -13.59
C GLN A 119 -26.74 -6.56 -13.66
N ARG A 120 -26.35 -7.23 -14.76
CA ARG A 120 -26.57 -8.66 -14.94
C ARG A 120 -25.40 -9.47 -14.40
N ALA A 121 -25.67 -10.56 -13.70
CA ALA A 121 -24.66 -11.50 -13.27
C ALA A 121 -23.78 -11.96 -14.45
N GLY A 122 -22.48 -12.04 -14.23
CA GLY A 122 -21.47 -12.39 -15.23
C GLY A 122 -21.00 -11.23 -16.13
N ALA A 123 -21.68 -10.07 -16.11
CA ALA A 123 -21.23 -8.90 -16.89
C ALA A 123 -19.91 -8.35 -16.32
N LEU A 124 -19.03 -7.89 -17.22
CA LEU A 124 -17.86 -7.10 -16.88
C LEU A 124 -18.19 -5.63 -17.14
N MET A 125 -18.06 -4.81 -16.12
CA MET A 125 -18.46 -3.41 -16.14
C MET A 125 -17.32 -2.53 -15.64
N THR A 126 -17.30 -1.28 -16.06
CA THR A 126 -16.32 -0.28 -15.58
C THR A 126 -17.05 0.98 -15.13
N LEU A 127 -16.60 1.58 -14.05
CA LEU A 127 -16.95 2.93 -13.64
C LEU A 127 -15.66 3.75 -13.44
N THR A 128 -15.78 5.07 -13.48
CA THR A 128 -14.68 6.00 -13.23
C THR A 128 -15.04 6.94 -12.10
N ALA A 129 -14.22 6.95 -11.06
CA ALA A 129 -14.31 7.85 -9.92
C ALA A 129 -13.30 8.98 -10.05
N HIS A 130 -13.73 10.23 -9.88
CA HIS A 130 -12.88 11.43 -9.89
C HIS A 130 -12.80 11.99 -8.48
N TYR A 131 -11.60 12.34 -8.03
CA TYR A 131 -11.38 12.79 -6.66
C TYR A 131 -10.21 13.74 -6.53
N HIS A 132 -10.18 14.48 -5.43
CA HIS A 132 -9.07 15.36 -5.09
C HIS A 132 -9.03 15.66 -3.59
N GLY A 133 -7.98 16.32 -3.16
CA GLY A 133 -7.88 16.92 -1.82
C GLY A 133 -6.54 16.70 -1.15
N LEU A 134 -6.52 16.98 0.14
CA LEU A 134 -5.37 16.76 1.01
C LEU A 134 -5.52 15.38 1.64
N PRO A 135 -4.70 14.37 1.29
CA PRO A 135 -4.82 13.07 1.92
C PRO A 135 -4.39 13.13 3.39
N ARG A 136 -4.86 12.17 4.19
CA ARG A 136 -4.43 12.05 5.59
C ARG A 136 -2.91 12.03 5.68
N VAL A 137 -2.35 12.91 6.51
CA VAL A 137 -0.92 12.94 6.80
C VAL A 137 -0.59 11.91 7.88
N ALA A 138 0.46 11.12 7.65
CA ALA A 138 0.96 10.18 8.63
C ALA A 138 1.51 10.90 9.87
N ARG A 139 1.17 10.38 11.05
CA ARG A 139 1.67 10.92 12.33
C ARG A 139 2.88 10.16 12.84
N ASN A 140 2.91 8.86 12.60
CA ASN A 140 3.98 7.96 13.02
C ASN A 140 4.04 6.76 12.06
N ALA A 141 4.38 7.02 10.79
CA ALA A 141 4.49 5.98 9.78
C ALA A 141 5.56 4.93 10.15
N PRO A 142 5.32 3.65 9.91
CA PRO A 142 4.15 3.09 9.23
C PRO A 142 2.93 2.84 10.14
N TRP A 143 3.06 2.91 11.48
CA TRP A 143 2.03 2.47 12.44
C TRP A 143 0.79 3.37 12.53
N ASP A 144 0.96 4.70 12.50
CA ASP A 144 -0.13 5.66 12.32
C ASP A 144 0.10 6.36 10.97
N GLY A 145 -0.34 5.67 9.94
CA GLY A 145 0.03 5.93 8.57
C GLY A 145 -0.75 7.04 7.88
N GLY A 146 -0.59 7.08 6.56
CA GLY A 146 -1.09 8.08 5.64
C GLY A 146 -0.03 8.46 4.61
N PHE A 147 -0.10 9.67 4.09
CA PHE A 147 0.96 10.28 3.31
C PHE A 147 2.05 10.87 4.22
N VAL A 148 3.29 10.56 3.92
CA VAL A 148 4.46 11.21 4.50
C VAL A 148 4.93 12.28 3.53
N TRP A 149 4.79 13.53 3.91
CA TRP A 149 5.28 14.69 3.18
C TRP A 149 6.51 15.23 3.90
N THR A 150 7.68 15.07 3.31
CA THR A 150 8.94 15.49 3.93
C THR A 150 9.94 15.97 2.89
N GLN A 151 11.16 16.21 3.31
CA GLN A 151 12.30 16.50 2.47
C GLN A 151 13.45 15.55 2.81
N ASP A 152 14.26 15.24 1.81
CA ASP A 152 15.53 14.57 2.06
C ASP A 152 16.53 15.52 2.72
N ALA A 153 17.73 15.05 3.08
CA ALA A 153 18.71 15.89 3.76
C ALA A 153 19.35 16.96 2.84
N ASP A 154 19.07 16.92 1.53
CA ASP A 154 19.50 17.95 0.58
C ASP A 154 18.38 18.99 0.33
N GLY A 155 17.22 18.81 1.01
CA GLY A 155 16.07 19.71 0.93
C GLY A 155 15.12 19.41 -0.23
N ASN A 156 15.31 18.31 -0.96
CA ASN A 156 14.40 17.92 -2.04
C ASN A 156 13.11 17.29 -1.48
N PRO A 157 11.95 17.53 -2.10
CA PRO A 157 10.72 16.88 -1.70
C PRO A 157 10.82 15.35 -1.70
N TRP A 158 10.29 14.71 -0.66
CA TRP A 158 10.27 13.27 -0.50
C TRP A 158 8.91 12.83 0.05
N VAL A 159 8.20 12.03 -0.73
CA VAL A 159 6.81 11.62 -0.47
C VAL A 159 6.73 10.10 -0.44
N ALA A 160 6.03 9.56 0.54
CA ALA A 160 5.73 8.14 0.60
C ALA A 160 4.34 7.89 1.19
N THR A 161 3.76 6.72 0.89
CA THR A 161 2.52 6.25 1.52
C THR A 161 2.78 5.06 2.43
N ALA A 162 2.05 4.99 3.54
CA ALA A 162 2.01 3.83 4.43
C ALA A 162 0.58 3.73 4.99
N VAL A 163 -0.24 2.82 4.47
CA VAL A 163 -1.68 2.81 4.75
C VAL A 163 -2.23 1.45 5.21
N GLN A 164 -1.37 0.51 5.62
CA GLN A 164 -1.75 -0.83 6.05
C GLN A 164 -2.90 -0.84 7.07
N GLY A 165 -2.78 -0.09 8.15
CA GLY A 165 -3.81 -0.01 9.20
C GLY A 165 -5.04 0.83 8.82
N LEU A 166 -4.92 1.68 7.79
CA LEU A 166 -5.96 2.61 7.35
C LEU A 166 -6.81 2.09 6.19
N GLY A 167 -6.24 1.23 5.35
CA GLY A 167 -6.79 0.84 4.06
C GLY A 167 -6.44 1.82 2.93
N ALA A 168 -6.58 1.35 1.71
CA ALA A 168 -6.24 2.10 0.49
C ALA A 168 -7.13 3.32 0.28
N SER A 169 -8.35 3.30 0.78
CA SER A 169 -9.28 4.43 0.72
C SER A 169 -8.76 5.70 1.39
N ALA A 170 -7.64 5.62 2.13
CA ALA A 170 -6.94 6.77 2.68
C ALA A 170 -6.39 7.71 1.60
N TRP A 171 -6.23 7.24 0.33
CA TRP A 171 -5.69 8.09 -0.72
C TRP A 171 -6.30 7.89 -2.12
N TRP A 172 -7.08 6.84 -2.36
CA TRP A 172 -7.79 6.66 -3.64
C TRP A 172 -9.12 5.92 -3.44
N PRO A 173 -10.16 6.23 -4.26
CA PRO A 173 -11.47 5.57 -4.14
C PRO A 173 -11.38 4.11 -4.57
N THR A 174 -11.76 3.21 -3.67
CA THR A 174 -11.61 1.77 -3.87
C THR A 174 -12.73 0.99 -3.19
N LYS A 175 -12.85 -0.29 -3.47
CA LYS A 175 -13.56 -1.26 -2.63
C LYS A 175 -12.61 -1.68 -1.51
N ASP A 176 -12.65 -0.94 -0.39
CA ASP A 176 -11.65 -1.07 0.68
C ASP A 176 -11.93 -2.30 1.56
N THR A 177 -11.57 -3.46 1.07
CA THR A 177 -11.63 -4.74 1.77
C THR A 177 -10.46 -5.62 1.37
N GLN A 178 -9.89 -6.33 2.32
CA GLN A 178 -8.82 -7.29 2.07
C GLN A 178 -9.32 -8.61 1.47
N ALA A 179 -10.63 -8.80 1.37
CA ALA A 179 -11.23 -10.00 0.81
C ALA A 179 -11.43 -9.94 -0.70
N ASP A 180 -11.03 -8.85 -1.35
CA ASP A 180 -11.25 -8.63 -2.78
C ASP A 180 -10.02 -7.90 -3.36
N GLU A 181 -9.20 -8.64 -4.07
CA GLU A 181 -8.00 -8.15 -4.75
C GLU A 181 -8.24 -8.12 -6.25
N PRO A 182 -7.81 -7.07 -6.98
CA PRO A 182 -7.90 -7.06 -8.44
C PRO A 182 -6.99 -8.12 -9.06
N ASP A 183 -7.36 -8.68 -10.22
CA ASP A 183 -6.49 -9.61 -10.97
C ASP A 183 -5.20 -8.92 -11.44
N SER A 184 -5.28 -7.62 -11.71
CA SER A 184 -4.15 -6.76 -12.12
C SER A 184 -4.51 -5.29 -11.97
N GLN A 185 -3.52 -4.40 -12.08
CA GLN A 185 -3.79 -2.95 -12.07
C GLN A 185 -2.71 -2.12 -12.77
N ARG A 186 -3.13 -0.97 -13.30
CA ARG A 186 -2.26 0.10 -13.75
C ARG A 186 -2.23 1.22 -12.71
N VAL A 187 -1.03 1.72 -12.43
CA VAL A 187 -0.81 2.84 -11.50
C VAL A 187 0.02 3.89 -12.23
N ALA A 188 -0.59 5.01 -12.61
CA ALA A 188 0.07 6.14 -13.22
C ALA A 188 0.17 7.29 -12.21
N ILE A 189 1.38 7.65 -11.84
CA ILE A 189 1.64 8.72 -10.87
C ILE A 189 2.39 9.85 -11.56
N THR A 190 1.79 11.04 -11.54
CA THR A 190 2.40 12.27 -12.05
C THR A 190 3.00 13.06 -10.90
N VAL A 191 4.28 13.41 -11.01
CA VAL A 191 5.02 14.17 -10.01
C VAL A 191 5.77 15.35 -10.66
N PRO A 192 6.07 16.43 -9.92
CA PRO A 192 6.91 17.52 -10.42
C PRO A 192 8.35 17.07 -10.69
N ASP A 193 8.97 17.59 -11.76
CA ASP A 193 10.39 17.38 -12.00
C ASP A 193 11.25 18.09 -10.92
N PRO A 194 12.38 17.53 -10.51
CA PRO A 194 13.04 16.31 -10.99
C PRO A 194 12.67 15.04 -10.18
N MET A 195 11.53 14.98 -9.53
CA MET A 195 11.14 13.80 -8.76
C MET A 195 10.93 12.59 -9.67
N VAL A 196 11.31 11.43 -9.17
CA VAL A 196 11.02 10.12 -9.76
C VAL A 196 9.97 9.44 -8.88
N ASN A 197 8.92 8.89 -9.49
CA ASN A 197 7.97 8.05 -8.78
C ASN A 197 8.31 6.57 -8.95
N VAL A 198 8.20 5.82 -7.85
CA VAL A 198 8.32 4.36 -7.81
C VAL A 198 7.08 3.75 -7.15
N SER A 199 6.46 2.79 -7.83
CA SER A 199 5.28 2.07 -7.35
C SER A 199 5.43 0.56 -7.56
N ASN A 200 4.36 -0.19 -7.33
CA ASN A 200 4.30 -1.64 -7.43
C ASN A 200 4.37 -2.13 -8.90
N GLY A 201 4.74 -3.38 -9.10
CA GLY A 201 4.80 -3.99 -10.44
C GLY A 201 5.97 -3.50 -11.29
N ARG A 202 5.78 -3.42 -12.60
CA ARG A 202 6.80 -3.04 -13.59
C ARG A 202 6.56 -1.65 -14.15
N LEU A 203 7.62 -0.85 -14.25
CA LEU A 203 7.57 0.42 -14.99
C LEU A 203 7.32 0.13 -16.48
N ARG A 204 6.25 0.68 -17.01
CA ARG A 204 5.85 0.53 -18.43
C ARG A 204 6.24 1.74 -19.27
N SER A 205 6.05 2.93 -18.72
CA SER A 205 6.41 4.16 -19.41
C SER A 205 6.77 5.29 -18.47
N THR A 206 7.54 6.24 -18.99
CA THR A 206 7.86 7.51 -18.34
C THR A 206 7.55 8.61 -19.36
N THR A 207 6.61 9.49 -19.03
CA THR A 207 6.12 10.52 -19.95
C THR A 207 6.34 11.92 -19.35
N PRO A 208 7.35 12.65 -19.79
CA PRO A 208 7.53 14.05 -19.38
C PRO A 208 6.48 14.96 -20.06
N HIS A 209 5.99 15.93 -19.29
CA HIS A 209 5.01 16.92 -19.73
C HIS A 209 5.65 18.31 -19.87
N ARG A 210 4.99 19.20 -20.65
CA ARG A 210 5.50 20.55 -20.90
C ARG A 210 5.38 21.51 -19.70
N ASP A 211 4.62 21.11 -18.68
CA ASP A 211 4.39 21.89 -17.46
C ASP A 211 5.42 21.59 -16.35
N GLY A 212 6.46 20.80 -16.66
CA GLY A 212 7.49 20.45 -15.69
C GLY A 212 7.07 19.33 -14.74
N THR A 213 6.18 18.46 -15.21
CA THR A 213 5.82 17.23 -14.49
C THR A 213 6.17 16.01 -15.34
N THR A 214 6.29 14.85 -14.68
CA THR A 214 6.51 13.57 -15.36
C THR A 214 5.56 12.51 -14.79
N THR A 215 4.89 11.77 -15.69
CA THR A 215 4.06 10.61 -15.33
C THR A 215 4.87 9.34 -15.44
N TYR A 216 4.86 8.55 -14.37
CA TYR A 216 5.43 7.19 -14.28
C TYR A 216 4.29 6.19 -14.28
N GLU A 217 4.23 5.34 -15.29
CA GLU A 217 3.20 4.31 -15.42
C GLU A 217 3.76 2.95 -15.01
N TRP A 218 3.17 2.37 -13.99
CA TRP A 218 3.47 1.05 -13.45
C TRP A 218 2.33 0.09 -13.74
N PHE A 219 2.65 -1.19 -13.87
CA PHE A 219 1.66 -2.25 -14.05
C PHE A 219 1.96 -3.42 -13.13
N VAL A 220 0.96 -3.82 -12.36
CA VAL A 220 0.96 -5.00 -11.49
C VAL A 220 0.20 -6.09 -12.19
N ALA A 221 0.86 -7.20 -12.47
CA ALA A 221 0.31 -8.33 -13.22
C ALA A 221 -0.37 -9.38 -12.33
N ASN A 222 -0.08 -9.36 -11.04
CA ASN A 222 -0.59 -10.32 -10.06
C ASN A 222 -1.65 -9.68 -9.16
N PRO A 223 -2.55 -10.47 -8.56
CA PRO A 223 -3.41 -9.98 -7.49
C PRO A 223 -2.61 -9.26 -6.40
N ILE A 224 -3.11 -8.14 -5.94
CA ILE A 224 -2.45 -7.31 -4.94
C ILE A 224 -3.46 -6.74 -3.95
N ASN A 225 -3.15 -6.81 -2.67
CA ASN A 225 -3.97 -6.15 -1.66
C ASN A 225 -3.92 -4.64 -1.85
N ASN A 226 -5.08 -4.00 -1.79
CA ASN A 226 -5.19 -2.57 -2.12
C ASN A 226 -4.29 -1.68 -1.27
N TYR A 227 -4.02 -2.01 0.00
CA TYR A 227 -3.15 -1.21 0.87
C TYR A 227 -1.68 -1.21 0.44
N ASP A 228 -1.26 -2.25 -0.30
CA ASP A 228 0.11 -2.38 -0.80
C ASP A 228 0.44 -1.38 -1.92
N VAL A 229 -0.59 -0.85 -2.59
CA VAL A 229 -0.41 0.12 -3.66
C VAL A 229 0.21 1.39 -3.10
N ALA A 230 1.45 1.67 -3.52
CA ALA A 230 2.27 2.69 -2.89
C ALA A 230 2.63 3.83 -3.84
N VAL A 231 2.65 5.04 -3.29
CA VAL A 231 3.31 6.20 -3.87
C VAL A 231 4.64 6.38 -3.15
N ASN A 232 5.75 6.31 -3.88
CA ASN A 232 7.05 6.73 -3.39
C ASN A 232 7.61 7.71 -4.42
N ALA A 233 7.86 8.95 -4.03
CA ALA A 233 8.35 9.98 -4.93
C ALA A 233 9.47 10.78 -4.26
N GLY A 234 10.58 10.94 -4.98
CA GLY A 234 11.77 11.60 -4.45
C GLY A 234 12.86 11.71 -5.50
N THR A 235 14.04 12.16 -5.11
CA THR A 235 15.23 12.22 -5.98
C THR A 235 15.91 10.85 -5.99
N TYR A 236 15.26 9.85 -6.61
CA TYR A 236 15.76 8.47 -6.62
C TYR A 236 16.80 8.23 -7.71
N ALA A 237 17.80 7.40 -7.35
CA ALA A 237 18.65 6.68 -8.29
C ALA A 237 18.09 5.25 -8.46
N HIS A 238 18.51 4.57 -9.54
CA HIS A 238 18.13 3.19 -9.82
C HIS A 238 19.34 2.33 -10.16
N PHE A 239 19.38 1.15 -9.57
CA PHE A 239 20.24 0.05 -10.03
C PHE A 239 19.48 -1.28 -9.87
N SER A 240 19.93 -2.30 -10.59
CA SER A 240 19.24 -3.58 -10.59
C SER A 240 20.19 -4.75 -10.64
N ASP A 241 19.69 -5.90 -10.24
CA ASP A 241 20.32 -7.20 -10.37
C ASP A 241 19.31 -8.22 -10.88
N THR A 242 19.77 -9.36 -11.34
CA THR A 242 18.92 -10.47 -11.74
C THR A 242 19.41 -11.74 -11.06
N ARG A 243 18.51 -12.45 -10.41
CA ARG A 243 18.78 -13.72 -9.75
C ARG A 243 18.11 -14.85 -10.52
N ALA A 244 18.82 -15.98 -10.68
CA ALA A 244 18.17 -17.23 -11.08
C ALA A 244 17.38 -17.75 -9.87
N GLY A 245 16.05 -17.68 -9.93
CA GLY A 245 15.15 -18.17 -8.90
C GLY A 245 14.54 -19.51 -9.32
N GLU A 246 13.60 -20.05 -8.51
CA GLU A 246 12.97 -21.34 -8.76
C GLU A 246 12.05 -21.31 -9.99
N ASP A 247 11.34 -20.22 -10.23
CA ASP A 247 10.43 -20.02 -11.38
C ASP A 247 11.06 -19.20 -12.52
N GLY A 248 12.39 -19.12 -12.57
CA GLY A 248 13.10 -18.41 -13.63
C GLY A 248 13.87 -17.18 -13.13
N PRO A 249 14.20 -16.23 -14.00
CA PRO A 249 14.95 -15.04 -13.60
C PRO A 249 14.05 -14.07 -12.82
N LEU A 250 14.39 -13.81 -11.56
CA LEU A 250 13.79 -12.78 -10.73
C LEU A 250 14.63 -11.50 -10.82
N THR A 251 14.01 -10.38 -11.23
CA THR A 251 14.66 -9.08 -11.16
C THR A 251 14.57 -8.50 -9.76
N LEU A 252 15.68 -7.92 -9.32
CA LEU A 252 15.83 -7.21 -8.07
C LEU A 252 16.13 -5.75 -8.42
N ASP A 253 15.20 -4.84 -8.17
CA ASP A 253 15.33 -3.43 -8.51
C ASP A 253 15.46 -2.59 -7.23
N PHE A 254 16.41 -1.67 -7.22
CA PHE A 254 16.75 -0.88 -6.04
C PHE A 254 16.63 0.62 -6.34
N TRP A 255 15.86 1.31 -5.50
CA TRP A 255 15.55 2.72 -5.66
C TRP A 255 15.91 3.51 -4.39
N PRO A 256 17.21 3.72 -4.12
CA PRO A 256 17.63 4.63 -3.06
C PRO A 256 17.50 6.09 -3.48
N LEU A 257 17.47 7.01 -2.53
CA LEU A 257 17.76 8.40 -2.83
C LEU A 257 19.15 8.53 -3.45
N THR A 258 19.32 9.38 -4.45
CA THR A 258 20.58 9.55 -5.19
C THR A 258 21.79 9.76 -4.26
N ARG A 259 21.59 10.53 -3.18
CA ARG A 259 22.62 10.78 -2.17
C ARG A 259 23.08 9.54 -1.39
N ASN A 260 22.24 8.51 -1.34
CA ASN A 260 22.49 7.29 -0.57
C ASN A 260 22.89 6.10 -1.46
N LEU A 261 23.11 6.33 -2.77
CA LEU A 261 23.39 5.27 -3.75
C LEU A 261 24.54 4.35 -3.31
N ALA A 262 25.67 4.92 -2.90
CA ALA A 262 26.84 4.11 -2.49
C ALA A 262 26.58 3.24 -1.24
N ALA A 263 25.78 3.74 -0.29
CA ALA A 263 25.38 2.95 0.88
C ALA A 263 24.39 1.83 0.50
N ALA A 264 23.48 2.13 -0.42
CA ALA A 264 22.50 1.17 -0.92
C ALA A 264 23.19 0.03 -1.72
N GLU A 265 24.16 0.33 -2.57
CA GLU A 265 24.93 -0.68 -3.32
C GLU A 265 25.62 -1.69 -2.40
N VAL A 266 26.03 -1.25 -1.22
CA VAL A 266 26.62 -2.15 -0.20
C VAL A 266 25.54 -2.93 0.52
N GLN A 267 24.55 -2.24 1.08
CA GLN A 267 23.52 -2.86 1.95
C GLN A 267 22.63 -3.83 1.19
N PHE A 268 22.22 -3.50 -0.03
CA PHE A 268 21.24 -4.30 -0.76
C PHE A 268 21.82 -5.57 -1.40
N GLN A 269 23.14 -5.80 -1.30
CA GLN A 269 23.73 -7.12 -1.59
C GLN A 269 23.12 -8.22 -0.72
N GLN A 270 22.57 -7.87 0.44
CA GLN A 270 21.91 -8.80 1.35
C GLN A 270 20.56 -9.33 0.83
N VAL A 271 19.92 -8.65 -0.12
CA VAL A 271 18.62 -9.06 -0.66
C VAL A 271 18.69 -10.43 -1.32
N ARG A 272 19.75 -10.72 -2.05
CA ARG A 272 19.95 -12.01 -2.72
C ARG A 272 19.91 -13.20 -1.72
N PRO A 273 20.73 -13.27 -0.68
CA PRO A 273 20.67 -14.36 0.30
C PRO A 273 19.36 -14.39 1.09
N VAL A 274 18.71 -13.24 1.32
CA VAL A 274 17.38 -13.18 1.98
C VAL A 274 16.34 -13.87 1.12
N VAL A 275 16.27 -13.55 -0.18
CA VAL A 275 15.32 -14.19 -1.11
C VAL A 275 15.61 -15.69 -1.23
N GLU A 276 16.89 -16.09 -1.32
CA GLU A 276 17.28 -17.51 -1.32
C GLU A 276 16.80 -18.26 -0.07
N CYS A 277 16.96 -17.64 1.08
CA CYS A 277 16.49 -18.21 2.33
C CYS A 277 14.96 -18.38 2.35
N PHE A 278 14.23 -17.35 1.89
CA PHE A 278 12.77 -17.38 1.86
C PHE A 278 12.24 -18.40 0.84
N GLU A 279 12.80 -18.45 -0.36
CA GLU A 279 12.40 -19.45 -1.35
C GLU A 279 12.64 -20.87 -0.85
N ARG A 280 13.76 -21.11 -0.16
CA ARG A 280 14.05 -22.42 0.43
C ARG A 280 13.03 -22.88 1.47
N TRP A 281 12.47 -21.96 2.27
CA TRP A 281 11.58 -22.29 3.39
C TRP A 281 10.10 -22.13 3.07
N PHE A 282 9.75 -21.25 2.13
CA PHE A 282 8.37 -20.87 1.83
C PHE A 282 7.96 -21.17 0.39
N GLY A 283 8.89 -21.61 -0.46
CA GLY A 283 8.67 -21.80 -1.90
C GLY A 283 9.04 -20.55 -2.72
N PRO A 284 8.85 -20.62 -4.06
CA PRO A 284 9.24 -19.55 -4.97
C PRO A 284 8.61 -18.20 -4.56
N TYR A 285 9.33 -17.10 -4.82
CA TYR A 285 8.74 -15.77 -4.70
C TYR A 285 7.49 -15.68 -5.61
N PRO A 286 6.30 -15.33 -5.08
CA PRO A 286 5.05 -15.56 -5.81
C PRO A 286 4.77 -14.57 -6.95
N TRP A 287 5.53 -13.47 -7.08
CA TRP A 287 5.24 -12.37 -8.01
C TRP A 287 6.40 -12.09 -8.98
N TYR A 288 6.90 -13.11 -9.66
CA TYR A 288 8.03 -13.01 -10.60
C TYR A 288 7.76 -12.01 -11.73
N GLU A 289 6.51 -11.95 -12.24
CA GLU A 289 6.11 -11.01 -13.29
C GLU A 289 6.29 -9.56 -12.84
N ASP A 290 6.04 -9.27 -11.57
CA ASP A 290 6.12 -7.92 -11.00
C ASP A 290 7.53 -7.57 -10.49
N GLY A 291 8.38 -8.59 -10.28
CA GLY A 291 9.73 -8.45 -9.73
C GLY A 291 9.72 -8.03 -8.26
N LEU A 292 10.91 -7.93 -7.69
CA LEU A 292 11.11 -7.46 -6.33
C LEU A 292 11.85 -6.12 -6.35
N LYS A 293 11.26 -5.09 -5.73
CA LYS A 293 11.91 -3.80 -5.54
C LYS A 293 12.10 -3.49 -4.06
N LEU A 294 13.23 -2.86 -3.73
CA LEU A 294 13.39 -2.11 -2.49
C LEU A 294 13.43 -0.63 -2.82
N VAL A 295 12.54 0.13 -2.16
CA VAL A 295 12.43 1.57 -2.36
C VAL A 295 12.73 2.26 -1.03
N GLU A 296 13.73 3.14 -1.02
CA GLU A 296 14.04 3.92 0.17
C GLU A 296 12.89 4.85 0.52
N THR A 297 12.47 4.83 1.79
CA THR A 297 11.33 5.62 2.27
C THR A 297 11.68 6.40 3.55
N PRO A 298 10.97 7.51 3.83
CA PRO A 298 11.20 8.30 5.03
C PRO A 298 10.66 7.67 6.32
N HIS A 299 10.10 6.48 6.24
CA HIS A 299 9.60 5.69 7.37
C HIS A 299 10.30 4.33 7.42
N LEU A 300 10.21 3.63 8.55
CA LEU A 300 11.02 2.45 8.86
C LEU A 300 10.94 1.35 7.78
N GLY A 301 9.80 1.10 7.24
CA GLY A 301 9.59 0.10 6.19
C GLY A 301 8.15 -0.39 6.18
N MET A 302 7.77 -1.04 5.07
CA MET A 302 6.47 -1.63 4.85
C MET A 302 6.61 -2.74 3.81
N GLU A 303 5.86 -3.82 4.00
CA GLU A 303 5.88 -5.03 3.16
C GLU A 303 5.12 -4.88 1.83
N HIS A 304 5.04 -3.70 1.24
CA HIS A 304 4.32 -3.48 -0.01
C HIS A 304 4.74 -4.48 -1.10
N GLN A 305 3.78 -5.24 -1.63
CA GLN A 305 4.00 -6.26 -2.67
C GLN A 305 4.79 -5.68 -3.85
N SER A 306 5.85 -6.35 -4.25
CA SER A 306 6.77 -5.97 -5.35
C SER A 306 7.44 -4.59 -5.24
N ALA A 307 7.18 -3.81 -4.18
CA ALA A 307 7.79 -2.49 -3.92
C ALA A 307 8.02 -2.27 -2.42
N VAL A 308 8.77 -3.15 -1.80
CA VAL A 308 9.05 -3.14 -0.36
C VAL A 308 9.68 -1.81 0.04
N ALA A 309 9.05 -1.10 0.97
CA ALA A 309 9.57 0.14 1.52
C ALA A 309 10.74 -0.16 2.48
N TYR A 310 11.85 0.56 2.30
CA TYR A 310 13.06 0.43 3.11
C TYR A 310 13.40 1.75 3.78
N GLY A 311 13.40 1.79 5.10
CA GLY A 311 13.72 3.00 5.87
C GLY A 311 14.65 2.76 7.05
N ASN A 312 15.49 1.72 7.00
CA ASN A 312 16.41 1.37 8.08
C ASN A 312 17.73 2.16 8.07
N GLY A 313 17.88 3.14 7.16
CA GLY A 313 19.05 4.03 7.09
C GLY A 313 20.37 3.30 6.81
N TYR A 314 20.31 2.19 6.07
CA TYR A 314 21.48 1.36 5.71
C TYR A 314 22.26 0.82 6.90
N GLN A 315 21.58 0.60 8.02
CA GLN A 315 22.12 0.01 9.22
C GLN A 315 21.89 -1.50 9.26
N ASN A 316 22.86 -2.25 9.77
CA ASN A 316 22.69 -3.68 9.96
C ASN A 316 21.69 -3.99 11.08
N GLY A 317 20.82 -4.98 10.84
CA GLY A 317 19.78 -5.40 11.76
C GLY A 317 18.68 -4.35 11.96
N TYR A 318 17.69 -4.68 12.77
CA TYR A 318 16.55 -3.80 13.02
C TYR A 318 16.97 -2.53 13.78
N ARG A 319 16.91 -1.37 13.13
CA ARG A 319 17.28 -0.05 13.66
C ARG A 319 18.71 -0.04 14.23
N GLY A 320 19.65 -0.66 13.50
CA GLY A 320 21.04 -0.75 13.92
C GLY A 320 21.33 -1.82 14.99
N ARG A 321 20.35 -2.64 15.35
CA ARG A 321 20.51 -3.72 16.32
C ARG A 321 20.52 -5.07 15.59
N ASP A 322 21.71 -5.50 15.19
CA ASP A 322 21.93 -6.80 14.59
C ASP A 322 22.06 -7.88 15.68
N LEU A 323 20.99 -8.66 15.89
CA LEU A 323 20.96 -9.77 16.84
C LEU A 323 21.54 -11.06 16.25
N SER A 324 21.64 -11.14 14.92
CA SER A 324 22.14 -12.30 14.21
C SER A 324 23.68 -12.32 14.09
N GLY A 325 24.30 -11.15 14.14
CA GLY A 325 25.72 -10.95 13.84
C GLY A 325 26.08 -11.17 12.38
N THR A 326 25.06 -11.26 11.49
CA THR A 326 25.26 -11.53 10.05
C THR A 326 25.31 -10.28 9.21
N GLY A 327 24.95 -9.13 9.78
CA GLY A 327 24.83 -7.87 9.07
C GLY A 327 23.48 -7.69 8.32
N LEU A 328 22.53 -8.60 8.54
CA LEU A 328 21.20 -8.58 7.92
C LEU A 328 20.19 -7.78 8.74
#